data_b91e75bfb385ea3faf684fe4bc38f397
#
_entry.id   b91e75bfb385ea3faf684fe4bc38f397
#
_cell.length_a   1.000
_cell.length_b   1.000
_cell.length_c   1.000
_cell.angle_alpha   90.00
_cell.angle_beta   90.00
_cell.angle_gamma   90.00
#
_symmetry.space_group_name_H-M   'P 1'
#
loop_
_entity.id
_entity.type
_entity.pdbx_description
1 polymer ?
#
loop_
_entity_poly.entity_id
_entity_poly.type
_entity_poly.pdbx_seq_one_letter_code
_entity_poly.pdbx_strand_id
1 'polypeptide(L)'
;GGKQLDFEVVPYYLLRNSNITLSGNTLNGVCSVKSIAGGKAIEAMTLFVGKTRFVDDRGGRSVVTSNFEQPAEGVNNISVNIKEIVDKYPVLYARIGLKIHGVDERIYTEIVKIK
;
A
#
# COMPACT_ATOMS: atom_id res chain seq x y z
N GLY A 1 -21.14 -23.49 13.63
CA GLY A 1 -21.17 -23.21 13.55
C GLY A 1 -20.98 -23.00 13.14
N GLY A 2 -21.00 -23.15 13.30
CA GLY A 2 -21.03 -22.90 13.09
C GLY A 2 -20.59 -22.52 12.81
N LYS A 3 -20.48 -22.60 12.90
CA LYS A 3 -20.11 -22.24 12.71
C LYS A 3 -19.60 -21.66 12.14
N GLN A 4 -19.38 -21.48 12.07
CA GLN A 4 -18.95 -20.97 11.63
C GLN A 4 -18.38 -20.62 10.99
N LEU A 5 -18.31 -20.59 10.87
CA LEU A 5 -17.69 -20.29 10.29
C LEU A 5 -17.33 -19.70 9.48
N ASP A 6 -17.34 -19.57 9.63
CA ASP A 6 -16.91 -18.92 9.01
C ASP A 6 -15.92 -18.65 8.60
N PHE A 7 -15.78 -18.53 8.32
CA PHE A 7 -14.79 -18.41 7.85
C PHE A 7 -14.27 -17.24 7.41
N GLU A 8 -14.07 -16.51 8.13
CA GLU A 8 -13.52 -15.30 7.88
C GLU A 8 -12.09 -15.40 7.72
N VAL A 9 -11.50 -14.75 6.75
CA VAL A 9 -10.07 -14.62 6.61
C VAL A 9 -9.61 -13.63 7.64
N VAL A 10 -8.93 -14.11 8.66
CA VAL A 10 -8.33 -13.23 9.64
C VAL A 10 -7.05 -12.67 9.05
N PRO A 11 -6.94 -11.37 8.85
CA PRO A 11 -5.71 -10.81 8.30
C PRO A 11 -4.57 -10.98 9.30
N TYR A 12 -3.37 -11.25 8.78
CA TYR A 12 -2.20 -11.37 9.63
C TYR A 12 -1.74 -10.02 10.15
N TYR A 13 -2.05 -8.96 9.41
CA TYR A 13 -1.65 -7.60 9.75
C TYR A 13 -2.78 -6.63 9.45
N LEU A 14 -2.80 -5.51 10.17
CA LEU A 14 -3.68 -4.39 9.86
C LEU A 14 -2.83 -3.20 9.45
N LEU A 15 -3.32 -2.45 8.46
CA LEU A 15 -2.71 -1.19 8.03
C LEU A 15 -3.55 -0.06 8.62
N ARG A 16 -2.90 0.85 9.36
CA ARG A 16 -3.59 1.95 10.03
C ARG A 16 -2.87 3.25 9.79
N ASN A 17 -3.62 4.34 9.98
CA ASN A 17 -3.05 5.69 9.98
C ASN A 17 -2.24 5.94 8.73
N SER A 18 -2.74 5.49 7.60
CA SER A 18 -2.06 5.74 6.34
C SER A 18 -2.26 7.18 5.93
N ASN A 19 -1.21 7.78 5.41
CA ASN A 19 -1.26 9.14 4.91
C ASN A 19 -0.32 9.26 3.73
N ILE A 20 -0.86 9.67 2.60
CA ILE A 20 -0.06 9.79 1.37
C ILE A 20 -0.28 11.21 0.87
N THR A 21 0.80 11.98 0.80
CA THR A 21 0.70 13.39 0.40
C THR A 21 1.75 13.71 -0.66
N LEU A 22 1.37 14.58 -1.57
CA LEU A 22 2.26 15.07 -2.61
C LEU A 22 2.64 16.50 -2.26
N SER A 23 3.95 16.75 -2.13
CA SER A 23 4.47 18.07 -1.85
C SER A 23 5.45 18.41 -2.96
N GLY A 24 5.04 19.32 -3.85
CA GLY A 24 5.81 19.59 -5.05
C GLY A 24 5.89 18.35 -5.92
N ASN A 25 7.09 17.81 -6.06
CA ASN A 25 7.30 16.59 -6.84
C ASN A 25 7.63 15.39 -5.97
N THR A 26 7.58 15.54 -4.66
CA THR A 26 7.90 14.47 -3.73
C THR A 26 6.63 13.88 -3.15
N LEU A 27 6.49 12.59 -3.29
CA LEU A 27 5.37 11.85 -2.72
C LEU A 27 5.84 11.22 -1.43
N ASN A 28 5.11 11.52 -0.35
CA ASN A 28 5.41 10.98 0.98
C ASN A 28 4.31 10.03 1.40
N GLY A 29 4.68 8.85 1.85
CA GLY A 29 3.74 7.88 2.34
C GLY A 29 4.11 7.43 3.74
N VAL A 30 3.12 7.28 4.60
CA VAL A 30 3.31 6.75 5.94
C VAL A 30 2.18 5.79 6.24
N CYS A 31 2.49 4.71 6.92
CA CYS A 31 1.49 3.73 7.29
C CYS A 31 1.97 2.93 8.49
N SER A 32 1.08 2.71 9.43
CA SER A 32 1.37 1.87 10.60
C SER A 32 0.93 0.45 10.30
N VAL A 33 1.77 -0.51 10.66
CA VAL A 33 1.50 -1.93 10.48
C VAL A 33 1.41 -2.58 11.84
N LYS A 34 0.29 -3.27 12.08
CA LYS A 34 0.08 -3.97 13.34
C LYS A 34 -0.13 -5.45 13.09
N SER A 35 0.66 -6.28 13.76
CA SER A 35 0.49 -7.72 13.68
C SER A 35 -0.76 -8.15 14.45
N ILE A 36 -1.56 -9.00 13.85
CA ILE A 36 -2.79 -9.51 14.46
C ILE A 36 -2.62 -10.96 14.89
N ALA A 37 -2.08 -11.79 14.00
CA ALA A 37 -2.00 -13.21 14.28
C ALA A 37 -1.08 -13.90 13.27
N GLY A 38 -0.77 -15.16 13.56
CA GLY A 38 -0.21 -16.07 12.58
C GLY A 38 1.29 -16.11 12.41
N GLY A 39 2.00 -15.10 12.82
CA GLY A 39 3.46 -15.13 12.77
C GLY A 39 4.07 -15.19 11.38
N LYS A 40 3.34 -14.85 10.34
CA LYS A 40 3.94 -14.79 9.01
C LYS A 40 4.70 -13.50 8.83
N ALA A 41 5.78 -13.58 8.08
CA ALA A 41 6.65 -12.43 7.86
C ALA A 41 6.11 -11.52 6.77
N ILE A 42 6.47 -10.24 6.87
CA ILE A 42 6.19 -9.28 5.81
C ILE A 42 7.18 -9.55 4.68
N GLU A 43 6.65 -9.75 3.48
CA GLU A 43 7.51 -9.95 2.32
C GLU A 43 7.89 -8.63 1.69
N ALA A 44 6.93 -7.72 1.51
CA ALA A 44 7.17 -6.44 0.86
C ALA A 44 6.06 -5.46 1.18
N MET A 45 6.39 -4.19 1.16
CA MET A 45 5.42 -3.11 1.29
C MET A 45 5.71 -2.13 0.17
N THR A 46 4.69 -1.76 -0.58
CA THR A 46 4.87 -1.02 -1.82
C THR A 46 3.88 0.13 -1.90
N LEU A 47 4.40 1.28 -2.34
CA LEU A 47 3.56 2.43 -2.66
C LEU A 47 3.24 2.37 -4.14
N PHE A 48 1.96 2.32 -4.46
CA PHE A 48 1.47 2.27 -5.84
C PHE A 48 0.87 3.60 -6.23
N VAL A 49 1.25 4.12 -7.38
CA VAL A 49 0.70 5.36 -7.92
C VAL A 49 0.11 5.07 -9.29
N GLY A 50 -1.10 5.52 -9.52
CA GLY A 50 -1.79 5.29 -10.78
C GLY A 50 -2.55 6.51 -11.25
N LYS A 51 -2.99 6.47 -12.50
CA LYS A 51 -3.75 7.57 -13.10
C LYS A 51 -5.25 7.38 -12.94
N THR A 52 -5.68 6.28 -12.34
CA THR A 52 -7.09 6.02 -12.07
C THR A 52 -7.23 5.44 -10.66
N ARG A 53 -8.46 5.30 -10.21
CA ARG A 53 -8.76 4.72 -8.91
C ARG A 53 -8.47 3.22 -8.82
N PHE A 54 -8.15 2.59 -9.94
CA PHE A 54 -7.93 1.14 -9.97
C PHE A 54 -6.46 0.78 -9.86
N VAL A 55 -5.72 1.57 -9.10
CA VAL A 55 -4.29 1.35 -8.93
C VAL A 55 -4.05 0.16 -7.98
N ASP A 56 -3.24 -0.79 -8.43
CA ASP A 56 -2.85 -1.96 -7.64
C ASP A 56 -1.60 -2.59 -8.26
N ASP A 57 -1.31 -3.83 -7.88
CA ASP A 57 -0.12 -4.53 -8.36
C ASP A 57 -0.31 -5.22 -9.71
N ARG A 58 -1.49 -5.09 -10.32
CA ARG A 58 -1.73 -5.70 -11.62
C ARG A 58 -1.10 -4.87 -12.72
N GLY A 59 -0.71 -5.54 -13.79
CA GLY A 59 -0.04 -4.88 -14.89
C GLY A 59 -0.89 -3.78 -15.50
N GLY A 60 -0.27 -2.63 -15.71
CA GLY A 60 -0.94 -1.50 -16.36
C GLY A 60 -1.77 -0.62 -15.45
N ARG A 61 -1.94 -0.99 -14.19
CA ARG A 61 -2.74 -0.21 -13.25
C ARG A 61 -1.94 0.78 -12.43
N SER A 62 -0.62 0.62 -12.43
CA SER A 62 0.26 1.55 -11.72
C SER A 62 1.21 2.18 -12.71
N VAL A 63 1.45 3.48 -12.58
CA VAL A 63 2.43 4.19 -13.40
C VAL A 63 3.77 4.26 -12.68
N VAL A 64 3.76 4.17 -11.36
CA VAL A 64 4.98 4.10 -10.54
C VAL A 64 4.71 3.17 -9.38
N THR A 65 5.71 2.35 -9.03
CA THR A 65 5.68 1.57 -7.81
C THR A 65 7.01 1.79 -7.10
N SER A 66 6.96 1.89 -5.77
CA SER A 66 8.16 2.07 -4.97
C SER A 66 8.06 1.22 -3.72
N ASN A 67 9.08 0.44 -3.46
CA ASN A 67 9.08 -0.44 -2.30
C ASN A 67 9.64 0.29 -1.09
N PHE A 68 9.02 0.08 0.06
CA PHE A 68 9.58 0.49 1.34
C PHE A 68 10.84 -0.33 1.57
N GLU A 69 11.87 0.29 2.13
CA GLU A 69 13.15 -0.39 2.26
C GLU A 69 13.13 -1.51 3.29
N GLN A 70 12.55 -1.24 4.44
CA GLN A 70 12.55 -2.20 5.53
C GLN A 70 11.20 -2.21 6.22
N PRO A 71 10.17 -2.74 5.54
CA PRO A 71 8.84 -2.75 6.13
C PRO A 71 8.81 -3.64 7.36
N ALA A 72 8.19 -3.12 8.43
CA ALA A 72 8.12 -3.81 9.71
C ALA A 72 6.89 -3.36 10.47
N GLU A 73 6.62 -4.02 11.59
CA GLU A 73 5.59 -3.53 12.49
C GLU A 73 5.92 -2.12 12.96
N GLY A 74 4.89 -1.33 13.20
CA GLY A 74 5.06 0.05 13.62
C GLY A 74 4.91 0.99 12.44
N VAL A 75 5.49 2.17 12.54
CA VAL A 75 5.35 3.21 11.53
C VAL A 75 6.37 3.03 10.42
N ASN A 76 5.88 3.02 9.19
CA ASN A 76 6.73 2.91 8.01
C ASN A 76 6.57 4.16 7.17
N ASN A 77 7.67 4.69 6.65
CA ASN A 77 7.70 5.91 5.86
C ASN A 77 8.42 5.69 4.54
N ILE A 78 7.98 6.41 3.52
CA ILE A 78 8.65 6.40 2.23
C ILE A 78 8.54 7.79 1.60
N SER A 79 9.58 8.21 0.88
CA SER A 79 9.58 9.44 0.11
C SER A 79 10.10 9.12 -1.27
N VAL A 80 9.37 9.55 -2.30
CA VAL A 80 9.71 9.24 -3.68
C VAL A 80 9.54 10.49 -4.52
N ASN A 81 10.53 10.78 -5.37
CA ASN A 81 10.41 11.86 -6.33
C ASN A 81 9.64 11.33 -7.55
N ILE A 82 8.52 11.97 -7.86
CA ILE A 82 7.67 11.54 -8.98
C ILE A 82 7.45 12.67 -9.98
N LYS A 83 8.47 13.52 -10.17
CA LYS A 83 8.37 14.68 -11.03
C LYS A 83 7.85 14.34 -12.42
N GLU A 84 8.35 13.27 -13.00
CA GLU A 84 7.97 12.91 -14.36
C GLU A 84 6.50 12.63 -14.51
N ILE A 85 5.92 11.90 -13.56
CA ILE A 85 4.50 11.58 -13.64
C ILE A 85 3.61 12.72 -13.18
N VAL A 86 4.10 13.56 -12.26
CA VAL A 86 3.36 14.76 -11.87
C VAL A 86 3.19 15.68 -13.06
N ASP A 87 4.24 15.83 -13.87
CA ASP A 87 4.18 16.69 -15.04
C ASP A 87 3.33 16.06 -16.16
N LYS A 88 3.28 14.74 -16.21
CA LYS A 88 2.64 14.03 -17.33
C LYS A 88 1.14 13.83 -17.13
N TYR A 89 0.70 13.58 -15.91
CA TYR A 89 -0.69 13.21 -15.65
C TYR A 89 -1.43 14.30 -14.86
N PRO A 90 -2.64 14.69 -15.29
CA PRO A 90 -3.41 15.71 -14.58
C PRO A 90 -4.02 15.21 -13.28
N VAL A 91 -4.22 13.90 -13.15
CA VAL A 91 -4.85 13.31 -11.97
C VAL A 91 -4.04 12.09 -11.57
N LEU A 92 -3.77 11.96 -10.27
CA LEU A 92 -3.03 10.82 -9.74
C LEU A 92 -3.67 10.31 -8.46
N TYR A 93 -3.64 8.99 -8.31
CA TYR A 93 -4.13 8.30 -7.12
C TYR A 93 -3.01 7.40 -6.58
N ALA A 94 -3.07 7.14 -5.28
CA ALA A 94 -2.05 6.30 -4.65
C ALA A 94 -2.65 5.46 -3.54
N ARG A 95 -2.00 4.35 -3.26
CA ARG A 95 -2.31 3.49 -2.12
C ARG A 95 -1.06 2.70 -1.77
N ILE A 96 -1.06 2.14 -0.56
CA ILE A 96 0.03 1.31 -0.07
C ILE A 96 -0.49 -0.11 0.01
N GLY A 97 0.31 -1.08 -0.45
CA GLY A 97 -0.02 -2.50 -0.36
C GLY A 97 1.02 -3.25 0.42
N LEU A 98 0.58 -4.16 1.26
CA LEU A 98 1.45 -5.03 2.07
C LEU A 98 1.34 -6.46 1.55
N LYS A 99 2.48 -7.05 1.21
CA LYS A 99 2.54 -8.45 0.78
C LYS A 99 3.11 -9.28 1.93
N ILE A 100 2.39 -10.31 2.29
CA ILE A 100 2.79 -11.21 3.36
C ILE A 100 3.39 -12.45 2.73
N HIS A 101 4.49 -12.92 3.29
CA HIS A 101 5.19 -14.10 2.77
C HIS A 101 4.24 -15.30 2.74
N GLY A 102 4.13 -15.92 1.58
CA GLY A 102 3.28 -17.09 1.40
C GLY A 102 1.81 -16.80 1.20
N VAL A 103 1.41 -15.54 1.14
CA VAL A 103 0.02 -15.14 0.90
C VAL A 103 -0.03 -14.39 -0.42
N ASP A 104 -0.86 -14.87 -1.35
CA ASP A 104 -0.87 -14.32 -2.71
C ASP A 104 -1.45 -12.92 -2.78
N GLU A 105 -2.48 -12.64 -1.99
CA GLU A 105 -3.15 -11.35 -2.09
C GLU A 105 -2.51 -10.34 -1.15
N ARG A 106 -2.51 -9.07 -1.59
CA ARG A 106 -1.99 -7.97 -0.77
C ARG A 106 -3.09 -7.37 0.07
N ILE A 107 -2.69 -6.75 1.18
CA ILE A 107 -3.56 -5.92 2.00
C ILE A 107 -3.29 -4.48 1.59
N TYR A 108 -4.35 -3.72 1.29
CA TYR A 108 -4.19 -2.36 0.77
C TYR A 108 -4.78 -1.32 1.71
N THR A 109 -4.19 -0.14 1.71
CA THR A 109 -4.81 1.04 2.33
C THR A 109 -5.89 1.58 1.40
N GLU A 110 -6.65 2.57 1.87
CA GLU A 110 -7.61 3.24 1.02
C GLU A 110 -6.90 3.99 -0.10
N ILE A 111 -7.58 4.14 -1.22
CA ILE A 111 -7.07 4.89 -2.35
C ILE A 111 -7.22 6.38 -2.05
N VAL A 112 -6.15 7.12 -2.29
CA VAL A 112 -6.12 8.56 -2.04
C VAL A 112 -5.82 9.28 -3.34
N LYS A 113 -6.57 10.34 -3.61
CA LYS A 113 -6.27 11.21 -4.74
C LYS A 113 -5.16 12.15 -4.31
N ILE A 114 -4.00 12.07 -4.94
CA ILE A 114 -2.84 12.88 -4.55
C ILE A 114 -2.63 14.08 -5.46
N LYS A 115 -3.25 14.07 -6.64
CA LYS A 115 -3.17 15.22 -7.54
C LYS A 115 -4.49 15.43 -8.27
#